data_cbbae2351d53ac8fda039f1c5afab0dd
#
_entry.id   cbbae2351d53ac8fda039f1c5afab0dd
#
_cell.length_a   1.000
_cell.length_b   1.000
_cell.length_c   1.000
_cell.angle_alpha   90.00
_cell.angle_beta   90.00
_cell.angle_gamma   90.00
#
_symmetry.space_group_name_H-M   'P 1'
#
loop_
_entity.id
_entity.type
_entity.pdbx_description
1 polymer ?
#
loop_
_entity_poly.entity_id
_entity_poly.type
_entity_poly.pdbx_seq_one_letter_code
_entity_poly.pdbx_strand_id
1 'polypeptide(L)'
;MTKKLPVRGYRFLSPAERRKFNISRDVGQDKTHGYFLEVDLSFPPSVQDLTYDLCLAPEKQDVGYDDLSPYGKELHDKCYPQLKGRHKSTKLMATMKPRKRYVLHGENLAYYLSLGVQLDNVHRILTFEQDDFLASFIHKVTALRSQATSSITKAVFKLFANSNFGKFIESPTRYLTARFIFNEKQYLKAAREPYFEGVRQINDVMSVAIFKPESICFDKATPVGVAILELSKLICYRLFYEVLMQKFGRDKMELIFSDTGKMDNLDYLLLYTVDTFMLQIPLCWHFKHPI
;
A
#
# COMPACT_ATOMS: atom_id res chain seq x y z
N MET A 1 0.66 12.87 0.89
CA MET A 1 -0.46 13.60 1.56
C MET A 1 -0.53 15.08 1.20
N THR A 2 0.43 15.65 0.48
CA THR A 2 0.38 17.04 -0.04
C THR A 2 -0.23 17.17 -1.44
N LYS A 3 -0.62 16.07 -2.05
CA LYS A 3 -1.34 16.01 -3.32
C LYS A 3 -2.83 16.08 -3.08
N LYS A 4 -3.60 16.39 -4.14
CA LYS A 4 -5.06 16.33 -4.08
C LYS A 4 -5.53 14.90 -3.80
N LEU A 5 -6.46 14.77 -2.89
CA LEU A 5 -7.01 13.51 -2.38
C LEU A 5 -8.52 13.52 -2.49
N PRO A 6 -9.17 12.35 -2.54
CA PRO A 6 -10.63 12.25 -2.59
C PRO A 6 -11.31 12.96 -1.42
N VAL A 7 -12.32 13.80 -1.70
CA VAL A 7 -13.09 14.50 -0.66
C VAL A 7 -14.53 14.01 -0.61
N ARG A 8 -15.23 14.06 -1.75
CA ARG A 8 -16.68 13.77 -1.84
C ARG A 8 -17.08 13.45 -3.28
N GLY A 9 -18.40 13.32 -3.52
CA GLY A 9 -18.95 13.15 -4.87
C GLY A 9 -18.65 11.78 -5.50
N TYR A 10 -18.47 10.75 -4.66
CA TYR A 10 -18.16 9.40 -5.15
C TYR A 10 -19.32 8.83 -5.95
N ARG A 11 -19.09 8.52 -7.21
CA ARG A 11 -20.04 7.83 -8.07
C ARG A 11 -19.36 7.03 -9.16
N PHE A 12 -19.98 5.96 -9.59
CA PHE A 12 -19.54 5.25 -10.77
C PHE A 12 -19.98 5.99 -12.03
N LEU A 13 -19.10 6.02 -13.03
CA LEU A 13 -19.45 6.53 -14.35
C LEU A 13 -20.46 5.60 -15.03
N SER A 14 -21.45 6.17 -15.68
CA SER A 14 -22.39 5.46 -16.52
C SER A 14 -21.67 4.87 -17.75
N PRO A 15 -22.24 3.86 -18.44
CA PRO A 15 -21.65 3.33 -19.67
C PRO A 15 -21.37 4.37 -20.74
N ALA A 16 -22.23 5.40 -20.85
CA ALA A 16 -22.05 6.48 -21.81
C ALA A 16 -20.88 7.41 -21.43
N GLU A 17 -20.73 7.76 -20.17
CA GLU A 17 -19.61 8.57 -19.67
C GLU A 17 -18.30 7.79 -19.79
N ARG A 18 -18.30 6.49 -19.45
CA ARG A 18 -17.10 5.62 -19.57
C ARG A 18 -16.58 5.55 -21.01
N ARG A 19 -17.45 5.50 -22.01
CA ARG A 19 -17.03 5.52 -23.43
C ARG A 19 -16.35 6.82 -23.84
N LYS A 20 -16.71 7.95 -23.18
CA LYS A 20 -16.14 9.28 -23.44
C LYS A 20 -14.90 9.59 -22.60
N PHE A 21 -14.62 8.76 -21.59
CA PHE A 21 -13.52 8.95 -20.69
C PHE A 21 -12.18 8.76 -21.41
N ASN A 22 -11.27 9.70 -21.20
CA ASN A 22 -9.92 9.66 -21.76
C ASN A 22 -8.90 9.95 -20.66
N ILE A 23 -7.99 9.00 -20.43
CA ILE A 23 -7.01 9.07 -19.34
C ILE A 23 -6.13 10.31 -19.45
N SER A 24 -5.59 10.58 -20.64
CA SER A 24 -4.68 11.72 -20.85
C SER A 24 -5.35 13.09 -20.68
N ARG A 25 -6.67 13.17 -20.92
CA ARG A 25 -7.42 14.41 -20.79
C ARG A 25 -7.99 14.61 -19.38
N ASP A 26 -8.51 13.54 -18.78
CA ASP A 26 -9.40 13.62 -17.62
C ASP A 26 -8.65 13.39 -16.30
N VAL A 27 -7.48 12.76 -16.34
CA VAL A 27 -6.70 12.40 -15.15
C VAL A 27 -5.57 13.42 -14.91
N GLY A 28 -5.42 13.90 -13.67
CA GLY A 28 -4.30 14.76 -13.24
C GLY A 28 -4.56 15.48 -11.93
N GLN A 29 -3.49 15.96 -11.31
CA GLN A 29 -3.54 16.78 -10.08
C GLN A 29 -4.05 18.21 -10.32
N ASP A 30 -4.04 18.67 -11.55
CA ASP A 30 -4.60 19.95 -11.98
C ASP A 30 -6.13 19.92 -12.06
N LYS A 31 -6.73 18.74 -12.16
CA LYS A 31 -8.17 18.54 -12.31
C LYS A 31 -8.91 18.67 -10.98
N THR A 32 -10.21 18.94 -11.06
CA THR A 32 -11.13 18.98 -9.92
C THR A 32 -11.63 17.58 -9.53
N HIS A 33 -11.58 16.62 -10.46
CA HIS A 33 -12.02 15.25 -10.26
C HIS A 33 -10.86 14.29 -10.38
N GLY A 34 -10.85 13.30 -9.50
CA GLY A 34 -9.98 12.13 -9.55
C GLY A 34 -10.75 10.85 -9.87
N TYR A 35 -10.03 9.78 -10.13
CA TYR A 35 -10.61 8.51 -10.58
C TYR A 35 -9.90 7.31 -9.96
N PHE A 36 -10.68 6.31 -9.56
CA PHE A 36 -10.21 4.94 -9.42
C PHE A 36 -10.80 4.11 -10.57
N LEU A 37 -9.95 3.27 -11.15
CA LEU A 37 -10.35 2.44 -12.28
C LEU A 37 -10.15 0.96 -11.93
N GLU A 38 -11.09 0.12 -12.33
CA GLU A 38 -10.98 -1.33 -12.34
C GLU A 38 -10.70 -1.76 -13.77
N VAL A 39 -9.51 -2.31 -14.01
CA VAL A 39 -8.96 -2.55 -15.37
C VAL A 39 -8.31 -3.92 -15.50
N ASP A 40 -8.19 -4.38 -16.75
CA ASP A 40 -7.30 -5.46 -17.12
C ASP A 40 -6.04 -4.87 -17.76
N LEU A 41 -4.86 -5.35 -17.33
CA LEU A 41 -3.56 -4.87 -17.79
C LEU A 41 -2.71 -6.04 -18.29
N SER A 42 -1.96 -5.80 -19.36
CA SER A 42 -0.91 -6.70 -19.84
C SER A 42 0.43 -5.99 -19.96
N PHE A 43 1.51 -6.75 -19.80
CA PHE A 43 2.87 -6.26 -19.77
C PHE A 43 3.65 -6.86 -20.95
N PRO A 44 3.79 -6.13 -22.07
CA PRO A 44 4.60 -6.56 -23.20
C PRO A 44 6.07 -6.81 -22.79
N PRO A 45 6.82 -7.63 -23.53
CA PRO A 45 8.22 -7.95 -23.20
C PRO A 45 9.08 -6.70 -22.97
N SER A 46 8.92 -5.66 -23.79
CA SER A 46 9.65 -4.39 -23.62
C SER A 46 9.38 -3.71 -22.28
N VAL A 47 8.15 -3.81 -21.77
CA VAL A 47 7.79 -3.27 -20.44
C VAL A 47 8.34 -4.17 -19.33
N GLN A 48 8.29 -5.49 -19.53
CA GLN A 48 8.87 -6.43 -18.57
C GLN A 48 10.38 -6.18 -18.40
N ASP A 49 11.10 -6.00 -19.50
CA ASP A 49 12.52 -5.66 -19.46
C ASP A 49 12.78 -4.31 -18.79
N LEU A 50 11.95 -3.30 -19.06
CA LEU A 50 12.10 -1.98 -18.46
C LEU A 50 11.82 -2.00 -16.96
N THR A 51 10.81 -2.76 -16.51
CA THR A 51 10.28 -2.70 -15.15
C THR A 51 10.64 -3.90 -14.28
N TYR A 52 11.68 -4.63 -14.65
CA TYR A 52 12.14 -5.83 -13.93
C TYR A 52 12.51 -5.55 -12.47
N ASP A 53 13.27 -4.48 -12.21
CA ASP A 53 13.81 -4.20 -10.87
C ASP A 53 12.73 -3.70 -9.90
N LEU A 54 11.75 -2.92 -10.37
CA LEU A 54 10.66 -2.40 -9.57
C LEU A 54 9.33 -2.63 -10.28
N CYS A 55 8.79 -3.85 -10.14
CA CYS A 55 7.60 -4.29 -10.87
C CYS A 55 6.38 -3.41 -10.59
N LEU A 56 5.66 -3.09 -11.66
CA LEU A 56 4.41 -2.33 -11.60
C LEU A 56 3.24 -3.22 -11.13
N ALA A 57 2.21 -2.60 -10.56
CA ALA A 57 0.95 -3.25 -10.19
C ALA A 57 1.13 -4.54 -9.34
N PRO A 58 1.78 -4.49 -8.15
CA PRO A 58 1.89 -5.64 -7.28
C PRO A 58 0.52 -6.13 -6.82
N GLU A 59 0.31 -7.45 -6.77
CA GLU A 59 -0.96 -8.08 -6.47
C GLU A 59 -0.81 -9.19 -5.42
N LYS A 60 -1.83 -9.37 -4.59
CA LYS A 60 -1.89 -10.51 -3.69
C LYS A 60 -2.20 -11.77 -4.50
N GLN A 61 -1.33 -12.76 -4.40
CA GLN A 61 -1.48 -14.05 -5.06
C GLN A 61 -1.30 -15.19 -4.06
N ASP A 62 -1.99 -16.29 -4.29
CA ASP A 62 -1.76 -17.52 -3.55
C ASP A 62 -0.50 -18.17 -4.10
N VAL A 63 0.47 -18.38 -3.21
CA VAL A 63 1.75 -19.04 -3.50
C VAL A 63 1.64 -20.48 -2.99
N GLY A 64 1.78 -21.43 -3.90
CA GLY A 64 1.81 -22.86 -3.62
C GLY A 64 3.25 -23.37 -3.40
N TYR A 65 3.36 -24.68 -3.07
CA TYR A 65 4.66 -25.31 -2.90
C TYR A 65 5.51 -25.27 -4.19
N ASP A 66 4.86 -25.43 -5.35
CA ASP A 66 5.55 -25.44 -6.65
C ASP A 66 6.13 -24.08 -7.05
N ASP A 67 5.56 -22.99 -6.52
CA ASP A 67 6.05 -21.62 -6.74
C ASP A 67 7.31 -21.29 -5.92
N LEU A 68 7.68 -22.14 -4.96
CA LEU A 68 8.87 -21.93 -4.14
C LEU A 68 10.14 -22.20 -4.94
N SER A 69 11.19 -21.45 -4.68
CA SER A 69 12.53 -21.74 -5.19
C SER A 69 13.04 -23.09 -4.68
N PRO A 70 14.01 -23.73 -5.35
CA PRO A 70 14.62 -24.98 -4.85
C PRO A 70 15.06 -24.89 -3.38
N TYR A 71 15.72 -23.80 -3.01
CA TYR A 71 16.11 -23.53 -1.63
C TYR A 71 14.91 -23.36 -0.69
N GLY A 72 13.87 -22.65 -1.15
CA GLY A 72 12.65 -22.49 -0.39
C GLY A 72 11.92 -23.81 -0.13
N LYS A 73 11.91 -24.74 -1.08
CA LYS A 73 11.37 -26.10 -0.93
C LYS A 73 12.15 -26.90 0.10
N GLU A 74 13.48 -26.89 0.01
CA GLU A 74 14.35 -27.56 0.96
C GLU A 74 14.15 -27.04 2.38
N LEU A 75 14.14 -25.72 2.55
CA LEU A 75 13.94 -25.08 3.86
C LEU A 75 12.55 -25.39 4.42
N HIS A 76 11.50 -25.32 3.59
CA HIS A 76 10.14 -25.66 3.97
C HIS A 76 10.03 -27.08 4.46
N ASP A 77 10.56 -28.05 3.70
CA ASP A 77 10.47 -29.48 4.04
C ASP A 77 11.29 -29.84 5.30
N LYS A 78 12.38 -29.10 5.54
CA LYS A 78 13.19 -29.23 6.75
C LYS A 78 12.50 -28.65 7.99
N CYS A 79 11.88 -27.47 7.86
CA CYS A 79 11.21 -26.81 8.98
C CYS A 79 9.82 -27.38 9.28
N TYR A 80 9.14 -27.91 8.27
CA TYR A 80 7.77 -28.44 8.37
C TYR A 80 7.63 -29.84 7.75
N PRO A 81 8.29 -30.87 8.33
CA PRO A 81 8.30 -32.22 7.75
C PRO A 81 6.90 -32.81 7.56
N GLN A 82 5.96 -32.45 8.46
CA GLN A 82 4.56 -32.90 8.40
C GLN A 82 3.76 -32.28 7.23
N LEU A 83 4.27 -31.19 6.66
CA LEU A 83 3.64 -30.46 5.53
C LEU A 83 4.46 -30.60 4.25
N LYS A 84 5.36 -31.58 4.17
CA LYS A 84 6.23 -31.80 3.03
C LYS A 84 5.46 -31.80 1.72
N GLY A 85 5.89 -30.98 0.76
CA GLY A 85 5.22 -30.79 -0.52
C GLY A 85 3.89 -30.02 -0.44
N ARG A 86 3.51 -29.48 0.72
CA ARG A 86 2.25 -28.75 0.93
C ARG A 86 2.52 -27.35 1.48
N HIS A 87 2.56 -26.39 0.62
CA HIS A 87 2.64 -24.98 1.03
C HIS A 87 1.49 -24.21 0.39
N LYS A 88 0.82 -23.38 1.17
CA LYS A 88 -0.14 -22.41 0.65
C LYS A 88 -0.08 -21.15 1.52
N SER A 89 0.24 -20.04 0.91
CA SER A 89 0.21 -18.73 1.58
C SER A 89 -0.17 -17.65 0.58
N THR A 90 -0.95 -16.67 1.03
CA THR A 90 -1.24 -15.49 0.20
C THR A 90 -0.18 -14.43 0.45
N LYS A 91 0.54 -14.04 -0.58
CA LYS A 91 1.63 -13.05 -0.54
C LYS A 91 1.36 -11.90 -1.51
N LEU A 92 1.88 -10.72 -1.19
CA LEU A 92 1.96 -9.63 -2.16
C LEU A 92 3.13 -9.93 -3.10
N MET A 93 2.79 -10.18 -4.38
CA MET A 93 3.77 -10.59 -5.39
C MET A 93 4.01 -9.46 -6.39
N ALA A 94 5.28 -9.18 -6.64
CA ALA A 94 5.75 -8.28 -7.68
C ALA A 94 6.06 -9.11 -8.94
N THR A 95 5.04 -9.50 -9.69
CA THR A 95 5.17 -10.26 -10.93
C THR A 95 4.73 -9.41 -12.12
N MET A 96 5.08 -9.80 -13.33
CA MET A 96 4.67 -9.14 -14.57
C MET A 96 3.61 -9.95 -15.35
N LYS A 97 2.92 -10.85 -14.65
CA LYS A 97 1.77 -11.57 -15.21
C LYS A 97 0.63 -10.57 -15.49
N PRO A 98 -0.23 -10.83 -16.49
CA PRO A 98 -1.39 -9.99 -16.75
C PRO A 98 -2.26 -9.80 -15.49
N ARG A 99 -2.80 -8.62 -15.30
CA ARG A 99 -3.71 -8.28 -14.20
C ARG A 99 -5.15 -8.31 -14.69
N LYS A 100 -6.02 -8.94 -13.93
CA LYS A 100 -7.45 -8.96 -14.20
C LYS A 100 -8.21 -8.23 -13.10
N ARG A 101 -9.10 -7.31 -13.49
CA ARG A 101 -9.92 -6.50 -12.58
C ARG A 101 -9.10 -5.77 -11.51
N TYR A 102 -7.92 -5.34 -11.88
CA TYR A 102 -7.01 -4.61 -10.99
C TYR A 102 -7.53 -3.20 -10.73
N VAL A 103 -7.57 -2.80 -9.46
CA VAL A 103 -8.05 -1.48 -9.06
C VAL A 103 -6.86 -0.58 -8.73
N LEU A 104 -6.79 0.58 -9.39
CA LEU A 104 -5.72 1.55 -9.17
C LEU A 104 -6.21 3.00 -9.33
N HIS A 105 -5.41 3.94 -8.85
CA HIS A 105 -5.64 5.36 -9.05
C HIS A 105 -5.36 5.76 -10.50
N GLY A 106 -6.13 6.71 -11.03
CA GLY A 106 -6.02 7.15 -12.42
C GLY A 106 -4.61 7.63 -12.80
N GLU A 107 -3.92 8.35 -11.92
CA GLU A 107 -2.56 8.81 -12.18
C GLU A 107 -1.56 7.66 -12.30
N ASN A 108 -1.73 6.59 -11.52
CA ASN A 108 -0.90 5.40 -11.65
C ASN A 108 -1.13 4.72 -13.00
N LEU A 109 -2.41 4.63 -13.43
CA LEU A 109 -2.73 4.08 -14.75
C LEU A 109 -2.12 4.93 -15.86
N ALA A 110 -2.28 6.27 -15.81
CA ALA A 110 -1.67 7.17 -16.79
C ALA A 110 -0.14 6.96 -16.88
N TYR A 111 0.50 6.80 -15.73
CA TYR A 111 1.93 6.54 -15.66
C TYR A 111 2.31 5.16 -16.21
N TYR A 112 1.57 4.10 -15.88
CA TYR A 112 1.83 2.77 -16.42
C TYR A 112 1.71 2.73 -17.94
N LEU A 113 0.71 3.41 -18.49
CA LEU A 113 0.54 3.53 -19.94
C LEU A 113 1.70 4.31 -20.60
N SER A 114 2.24 5.33 -19.93
CA SER A 114 3.42 6.05 -20.45
C SER A 114 4.69 5.21 -20.48
N LEU A 115 4.78 4.17 -19.63
CA LEU A 115 5.85 3.17 -19.65
C LEU A 115 5.61 2.03 -20.66
N GLY A 116 4.44 2.01 -21.35
CA GLY A 116 4.11 1.02 -22.37
C GLY A 116 3.26 -0.16 -21.89
N VAL A 117 2.76 -0.15 -20.65
CA VAL A 117 1.76 -1.13 -20.19
C VAL A 117 0.52 -1.03 -21.05
N GLN A 118 -0.05 -2.17 -21.43
CA GLN A 118 -1.27 -2.20 -22.25
C GLN A 118 -2.51 -2.27 -21.37
N LEU A 119 -3.49 -1.44 -21.72
CA LEU A 119 -4.82 -1.44 -21.11
C LEU A 119 -5.74 -2.33 -21.96
N ASP A 120 -6.01 -3.55 -21.49
CA ASP A 120 -6.82 -4.51 -22.23
C ASP A 120 -8.31 -4.21 -22.09
N ASN A 121 -8.77 -3.84 -20.89
CA ASN A 121 -10.17 -3.55 -20.63
C ASN A 121 -10.37 -2.59 -19.44
N VAL A 122 -11.47 -1.84 -19.47
CA VAL A 122 -11.93 -0.98 -18.36
C VAL A 122 -13.31 -1.46 -17.90
N HIS A 123 -13.37 -2.07 -16.73
CA HIS A 123 -14.62 -2.61 -16.17
C HIS A 123 -15.47 -1.53 -15.52
N ARG A 124 -14.90 -0.75 -14.58
CA ARG A 124 -15.59 0.29 -13.84
C ARG A 124 -14.68 1.48 -13.62
N ILE A 125 -15.28 2.66 -13.55
CA ILE A 125 -14.61 3.91 -13.20
C ILE A 125 -15.40 4.56 -12.09
N LEU A 126 -14.77 4.77 -10.94
CA LEU A 126 -15.28 5.56 -9.82
C LEU A 126 -14.66 6.95 -9.92
N THR A 127 -15.49 8.00 -10.04
CA THR A 127 -15.06 9.40 -9.96
C THR A 127 -15.33 9.97 -8.59
N PHE A 128 -14.56 10.98 -8.22
CA PHE A 128 -14.70 11.75 -6.98
C PHE A 128 -14.17 13.18 -7.19
N GLU A 129 -14.65 14.12 -6.39
CA GLU A 129 -14.02 15.44 -6.25
C GLU A 129 -12.74 15.30 -5.41
N GLN A 130 -11.67 16.02 -5.79
CA GLN A 130 -10.39 15.97 -5.09
C GLN A 130 -9.89 17.36 -4.70
N ASP A 131 -9.23 17.42 -3.53
CA ASP A 131 -8.66 18.64 -2.98
C ASP A 131 -7.41 18.33 -2.14
N ASP A 132 -6.56 19.34 -1.91
CA ASP A 132 -5.31 19.22 -1.14
C ASP A 132 -5.49 19.53 0.37
N PHE A 133 -6.66 19.20 0.92
CA PHE A 133 -7.09 19.55 2.28
C PHE A 133 -6.11 19.13 3.41
N LEU A 134 -5.24 18.14 3.18
CA LEU A 134 -4.21 17.74 4.15
C LEU A 134 -2.88 18.49 3.97
N ALA A 135 -2.68 19.21 2.88
CA ALA A 135 -1.38 19.79 2.54
C ALA A 135 -0.90 20.77 3.60
N SER A 136 -1.75 21.69 4.05
CA SER A 136 -1.40 22.69 5.07
C SER A 136 -0.99 22.05 6.40
N PHE A 137 -1.70 21.00 6.85
CA PHE A 137 -1.37 20.26 8.04
C PHE A 137 0.00 19.56 7.91
N ILE A 138 0.22 18.85 6.80
CA ILE A 138 1.47 18.13 6.56
C ILE A 138 2.66 19.09 6.46
N HIS A 139 2.50 20.22 5.78
CA HIS A 139 3.55 21.25 5.72
C HIS A 139 3.91 21.80 7.12
N LYS A 140 2.89 22.09 7.94
CA LYS A 140 3.11 22.55 9.31
C LYS A 140 3.84 21.50 10.17
N VAL A 141 3.40 20.25 10.13
CA VAL A 141 4.04 19.15 10.90
C VAL A 141 5.47 18.92 10.41
N THR A 142 5.71 19.00 9.12
CA THR A 142 7.07 18.85 8.54
C THR A 142 7.99 20.01 8.98
N ALA A 143 7.49 21.24 8.96
CA ALA A 143 8.24 22.42 9.42
C ALA A 143 8.60 22.31 10.92
N LEU A 144 7.66 21.91 11.77
CA LEU A 144 7.91 21.68 13.20
C LEU A 144 8.92 20.55 13.41
N ARG A 145 8.84 19.46 12.63
CA ARG A 145 9.83 18.38 12.70
C ARG A 145 11.24 18.84 12.31
N SER A 146 11.37 19.68 11.29
CA SER A 146 12.68 20.19 10.85
C SER A 146 13.33 21.12 11.89
N GLN A 147 12.52 21.86 12.66
CA GLN A 147 12.98 22.75 13.73
C GLN A 147 13.28 22.00 15.06
N ALA A 148 12.77 20.79 15.22
CA ALA A 148 12.96 20.01 16.44
C ALA A 148 14.43 19.61 16.61
N THR A 149 14.98 19.81 17.81
CA THR A 149 16.36 19.43 18.17
C THR A 149 16.42 18.00 18.73
N SER A 150 15.40 17.61 19.52
CA SER A 150 15.32 16.30 20.14
C SER A 150 14.88 15.22 19.15
N SER A 151 15.51 14.03 19.20
CA SER A 151 15.10 12.85 18.42
C SER A 151 13.68 12.39 18.77
N ILE A 152 13.29 12.48 20.05
CA ILE A 152 11.93 12.13 20.51
C ILE A 152 10.91 13.07 19.88
N THR A 153 11.14 14.37 19.89
CA THR A 153 10.24 15.35 19.27
C THR A 153 10.11 15.13 17.76
N LYS A 154 11.22 14.82 17.06
CA LYS A 154 11.19 14.43 15.64
C LYS A 154 10.35 13.18 15.40
N ALA A 155 10.47 12.16 16.26
CA ALA A 155 9.67 10.93 16.16
C ALA A 155 8.18 11.19 16.40
N VAL A 156 7.83 12.05 17.39
CA VAL A 156 6.44 12.44 17.65
C VAL A 156 5.80 13.13 16.43
N PHE A 157 6.48 14.09 15.80
CA PHE A 157 5.95 14.74 14.60
C PHE A 157 5.83 13.78 13.41
N LYS A 158 6.77 12.81 13.26
CA LYS A 158 6.65 11.75 12.28
C LYS A 158 5.40 10.89 12.54
N LEU A 159 5.15 10.55 13.80
CA LEU A 159 3.98 9.79 14.20
C LEU A 159 2.69 10.56 13.90
N PHE A 160 2.62 11.86 14.18
CA PHE A 160 1.45 12.68 13.83
C PHE A 160 1.14 12.66 12.33
N ALA A 161 2.13 12.78 11.46
CA ALA A 161 1.92 12.70 10.03
C ALA A 161 1.39 11.32 9.60
N ASN A 162 2.00 10.24 10.11
CA ASN A 162 1.66 8.87 9.72
C ASN A 162 0.34 8.37 10.32
N SER A 163 -0.03 8.81 11.52
CA SER A 163 -1.26 8.38 12.19
C SER A 163 -2.52 8.78 11.44
N ASN A 164 -2.51 9.92 10.75
CA ASN A 164 -3.64 10.32 9.89
C ASN A 164 -3.89 9.32 8.78
N PHE A 165 -2.82 8.90 8.08
CA PHE A 165 -2.94 7.87 7.05
C PHE A 165 -3.48 6.56 7.63
N GLY A 166 -2.90 6.08 8.74
CA GLY A 166 -3.35 4.87 9.43
C GLY A 166 -4.83 4.91 9.80
N LYS A 167 -5.32 6.10 10.22
CA LYS A 167 -6.72 6.27 10.61
C LYS A 167 -7.69 6.18 9.43
N PHE A 168 -7.30 6.64 8.25
CA PHE A 168 -8.13 6.51 7.05
C PHE A 168 -8.31 5.07 6.58
N ILE A 169 -7.29 4.22 6.77
CA ILE A 169 -7.32 2.81 6.32
C ILE A 169 -7.61 1.81 7.45
N GLU A 170 -7.89 2.30 8.65
CA GLU A 170 -8.23 1.45 9.79
C GLU A 170 -9.48 0.60 9.47
N SER A 171 -9.33 -0.72 9.60
CA SER A 171 -10.42 -1.65 9.34
C SER A 171 -11.32 -1.80 10.58
N PRO A 172 -12.57 -1.34 10.54
CA PRO A 172 -13.49 -1.49 11.67
C PRO A 172 -13.88 -2.96 11.92
N THR A 173 -13.65 -3.84 10.97
CA THR A 173 -13.91 -5.29 11.13
C THR A 173 -12.95 -5.98 12.11
N ARG A 174 -11.84 -5.32 12.45
CA ARG A 174 -10.84 -5.84 13.39
C ARG A 174 -11.10 -5.46 14.84
N TYR A 175 -12.10 -4.63 15.10
CA TYR A 175 -12.48 -4.29 16.46
C TYR A 175 -13.13 -5.51 17.13
N LEU A 176 -12.64 -5.84 18.30
CA LEU A 176 -13.13 -6.91 19.13
C LEU A 176 -13.54 -6.33 20.48
N THR A 177 -14.65 -6.81 21.01
CA THR A 177 -15.03 -6.54 22.39
C THR A 177 -14.42 -7.61 23.28
N ALA A 178 -13.72 -7.21 24.33
CA ALA A 178 -13.09 -8.11 25.28
C ALA A 178 -13.70 -7.93 26.67
N ARG A 179 -14.03 -9.04 27.37
CA ARG A 179 -14.49 -9.03 28.74
C ARG A 179 -13.69 -10.01 29.58
N PHE A 180 -13.26 -9.57 30.76
CA PHE A 180 -12.56 -10.44 31.70
C PHE A 180 -13.53 -11.46 32.31
N ILE A 181 -13.06 -12.69 32.47
CA ILE A 181 -13.73 -13.82 33.07
C ILE A 181 -12.86 -14.38 34.19
N PHE A 182 -13.43 -14.55 35.38
CA PHE A 182 -12.75 -15.04 36.56
C PHE A 182 -13.31 -16.35 37.10
N ASN A 183 -14.44 -16.81 36.56
CA ASN A 183 -15.08 -18.06 37.00
C ASN A 183 -15.92 -18.68 35.89
N GLU A 184 -16.27 -19.96 36.10
CA GLU A 184 -17.05 -20.75 35.16
C GLU A 184 -18.44 -20.17 34.82
N LYS A 185 -19.11 -19.58 35.82
CA LYS A 185 -20.43 -18.95 35.62
C LYS A 185 -20.36 -17.80 34.63
N GLN A 186 -19.31 -16.98 34.70
CA GLN A 186 -19.08 -15.88 33.76
C GLN A 186 -18.73 -16.43 32.36
N TYR A 187 -17.95 -17.52 32.30
CA TYR A 187 -17.63 -18.19 31.05
C TYR A 187 -18.90 -18.72 30.35
N LEU A 188 -19.74 -19.47 31.06
CA LEU A 188 -20.99 -20.03 30.54
C LEU A 188 -21.95 -18.92 30.09
N LYS A 189 -22.00 -17.80 30.81
CA LYS A 189 -22.77 -16.63 30.38
C LYS A 189 -22.22 -16.04 29.07
N ALA A 190 -20.93 -15.83 28.98
CA ALA A 190 -20.29 -15.30 27.79
C ALA A 190 -20.43 -16.22 26.58
N ALA A 191 -20.25 -17.52 26.75
CA ALA A 191 -20.35 -18.52 25.70
C ALA A 191 -21.77 -18.66 25.08
N ARG A 192 -22.81 -18.21 25.80
CA ARG A 192 -24.20 -18.20 25.31
C ARG A 192 -24.54 -16.93 24.51
N GLU A 193 -23.69 -15.92 24.55
CA GLU A 193 -23.97 -14.67 23.84
C GLU A 193 -23.75 -14.84 22.32
N PRO A 194 -24.61 -14.25 21.45
CA PRO A 194 -24.55 -14.39 20.00
C PRO A 194 -23.21 -13.91 19.52
N TYR A 195 -22.47 -13.34 19.40
CA TYR A 195 -21.20 -12.87 18.83
C TYR A 195 -19.96 -13.38 19.59
N PHE A 196 -20.12 -14.36 20.50
CA PHE A 196 -18.98 -14.98 21.17
C PHE A 196 -18.07 -15.69 20.16
N GLU A 197 -16.78 -15.35 20.18
CA GLU A 197 -15.79 -15.92 19.26
C GLU A 197 -14.89 -16.95 19.97
N GLY A 198 -14.59 -16.72 21.24
CA GLY A 198 -13.74 -17.63 22.00
C GLY A 198 -13.24 -17.01 23.31
N VAL A 199 -12.43 -17.80 24.00
CA VAL A 199 -11.75 -17.38 25.24
C VAL A 199 -10.24 -17.54 25.09
N ARG A 200 -9.52 -16.57 25.62
CA ARG A 200 -8.06 -16.61 25.76
C ARG A 200 -7.70 -16.60 27.24
N GLN A 201 -7.07 -17.66 27.70
CA GLN A 201 -6.55 -17.72 29.07
C GLN A 201 -5.34 -16.77 29.19
N ILE A 202 -5.33 -15.94 30.23
CA ILE A 202 -4.23 -15.04 30.56
C ILE A 202 -3.37 -15.66 31.66
N ASN A 203 -4.01 -16.21 32.70
CA ASN A 203 -3.37 -16.96 33.78
C ASN A 203 -4.39 -17.91 34.43
N ASP A 204 -4.02 -18.59 35.52
CA ASP A 204 -4.85 -19.62 36.17
C ASP A 204 -6.16 -19.08 36.77
N VAL A 205 -6.27 -17.77 37.00
CA VAL A 205 -7.45 -17.16 37.65
C VAL A 205 -8.21 -16.20 36.73
N MET A 206 -7.67 -15.92 35.54
CA MET A 206 -8.24 -14.91 34.65
C MET A 206 -8.17 -15.33 33.17
N SER A 207 -9.29 -15.21 32.51
CA SER A 207 -9.41 -15.38 31.06
C SER A 207 -10.08 -14.15 30.43
N VAL A 208 -9.95 -13.99 29.12
CA VAL A 208 -10.62 -12.94 28.34
C VAL A 208 -11.55 -13.59 27.33
N ALA A 209 -12.83 -13.31 27.44
CA ALA A 209 -13.80 -13.64 26.40
C ALA A 209 -13.73 -12.59 25.29
N ILE A 210 -13.70 -13.05 24.05
CA ILE A 210 -13.61 -12.25 22.84
C ILE A 210 -14.95 -12.36 22.11
N PHE A 211 -15.47 -11.20 21.69
CA PHE A 211 -16.72 -11.09 20.96
C PHE A 211 -16.50 -10.30 19.66
N LYS A 212 -17.13 -10.72 18.59
CA LYS A 212 -17.27 -9.90 17.39
C LYS A 212 -18.22 -8.74 17.66
N PRO A 213 -18.03 -7.59 17.01
CA PRO A 213 -18.99 -6.50 17.14
C PRO A 213 -20.34 -6.89 16.52
N GLU A 214 -21.42 -6.54 17.20
CA GLU A 214 -22.81 -6.77 16.72
C GLU A 214 -23.08 -5.98 15.42
N SER A 215 -22.52 -4.81 15.31
CA SER A 215 -22.63 -3.97 14.13
C SER A 215 -21.28 -3.35 13.78
N ILE A 216 -21.06 -3.14 12.49
CA ILE A 216 -19.82 -2.52 11.98
C ILE A 216 -20.19 -1.23 11.27
N CYS A 217 -19.67 -0.12 11.75
CA CYS A 217 -19.83 1.17 11.09
C CYS A 217 -18.61 1.46 10.18
N PHE A 218 -18.87 1.66 8.90
CA PHE A 218 -17.85 2.05 7.91
C PHE A 218 -17.79 3.59 7.81
N ASP A 219 -17.22 4.23 8.83
CA ASP A 219 -17.09 5.67 8.98
C ASP A 219 -15.71 6.21 8.56
N LYS A 220 -14.83 5.36 8.05
CA LYS A 220 -13.47 5.72 7.65
C LYS A 220 -13.41 6.22 6.20
N ALA A 221 -12.62 7.27 5.98
CA ALA A 221 -12.37 7.79 4.63
C ALA A 221 -11.37 6.89 3.86
N THR A 222 -11.69 5.61 3.74
CA THR A 222 -10.84 4.59 3.09
C THR A 222 -10.36 5.01 1.69
N PRO A 223 -11.18 5.66 0.83
CA PRO A 223 -10.70 6.13 -0.47
C PRO A 223 -9.53 7.12 -0.37
N VAL A 224 -9.48 7.95 0.67
CA VAL A 224 -8.34 8.85 0.93
C VAL A 224 -7.08 8.04 1.20
N GLY A 225 -7.17 7.04 2.07
CA GLY A 225 -6.03 6.18 2.39
C GLY A 225 -5.53 5.39 1.20
N VAL A 226 -6.44 4.86 0.37
CA VAL A 226 -6.09 4.18 -0.90
C VAL A 226 -5.38 5.14 -1.85
N ALA A 227 -5.88 6.37 -2.03
CA ALA A 227 -5.23 7.37 -2.87
C ALA A 227 -3.83 7.73 -2.37
N ILE A 228 -3.64 7.86 -1.06
CA ILE A 228 -2.31 8.13 -0.47
C ILE A 228 -1.33 7.00 -0.80
N LEU A 229 -1.73 5.73 -0.66
CA LEU A 229 -0.89 4.57 -1.00
C LEU A 229 -0.55 4.53 -2.49
N GLU A 230 -1.55 4.73 -3.34
CA GLU A 230 -1.37 4.72 -4.79
C GLU A 230 -0.43 5.85 -5.24
N LEU A 231 -0.65 7.07 -4.77
CA LEU A 231 0.20 8.22 -5.11
C LEU A 231 1.61 8.09 -4.52
N SER A 232 1.76 7.43 -3.37
CA SER A 232 3.09 7.13 -2.80
C SER A 232 3.86 6.15 -3.69
N LYS A 233 3.21 5.09 -4.17
CA LYS A 233 3.80 4.16 -5.15
C LYS A 233 4.23 4.90 -6.42
N LEU A 234 3.38 5.80 -6.93
CA LEU A 234 3.69 6.59 -8.12
C LEU A 234 4.96 7.45 -7.93
N ILE A 235 5.12 8.07 -6.76
CA ILE A 235 6.32 8.85 -6.44
C ILE A 235 7.56 7.95 -6.46
N CYS A 236 7.49 6.75 -5.87
CA CYS A 236 8.60 5.79 -5.88
C CYS A 236 8.95 5.36 -7.32
N TYR A 237 7.95 5.04 -8.14
CA TYR A 237 8.18 4.67 -9.54
C TYR A 237 8.83 5.79 -10.35
N ARG A 238 8.33 7.03 -10.21
CA ARG A 238 8.91 8.18 -10.90
C ARG A 238 10.34 8.45 -10.46
N LEU A 239 10.61 8.41 -9.15
CA LEU A 239 11.96 8.54 -8.64
C LEU A 239 12.89 7.49 -9.25
N PHE A 240 12.46 6.22 -9.29
CA PHE A 240 13.27 5.14 -9.81
C PHE A 240 13.49 5.26 -11.33
N TYR A 241 12.40 5.32 -12.11
CA TYR A 241 12.47 5.26 -13.58
C TYR A 241 12.85 6.58 -14.23
N GLU A 242 12.37 7.73 -13.72
CA GLU A 242 12.60 9.03 -14.36
C GLU A 242 13.87 9.73 -13.83
N VAL A 243 14.26 9.50 -12.58
CA VAL A 243 15.39 10.19 -11.97
C VAL A 243 16.61 9.29 -11.90
N LEU A 244 16.50 8.14 -11.21
CA LEU A 244 17.66 7.30 -10.92
C LEU A 244 18.15 6.58 -12.17
N MET A 245 17.27 5.94 -12.91
CA MET A 245 17.65 5.24 -14.14
C MET A 245 18.18 6.19 -15.21
N GLN A 246 17.63 7.40 -15.33
CA GLN A 246 18.16 8.40 -16.27
C GLN A 246 19.52 8.93 -15.86
N LYS A 247 19.74 9.14 -14.55
CA LYS A 247 20.98 9.70 -14.03
C LYS A 247 22.15 8.71 -14.05
N PHE A 248 21.92 7.47 -13.70
CA PHE A 248 22.99 6.48 -13.50
C PHE A 248 23.07 5.45 -14.64
N GLY A 249 22.03 5.28 -15.43
CA GLY A 249 21.91 4.22 -16.41
C GLY A 249 21.58 2.86 -15.77
N ARG A 250 20.80 2.05 -16.50
CA ARG A 250 20.34 0.74 -16.00
C ARG A 250 21.50 -0.24 -15.73
N ASP A 251 22.50 -0.24 -16.61
CA ASP A 251 23.63 -1.18 -16.53
C ASP A 251 24.57 -0.91 -15.34
N LYS A 252 24.42 0.25 -14.70
CA LYS A 252 25.25 0.67 -13.58
C LYS A 252 24.53 0.66 -12.23
N MET A 253 23.27 0.22 -12.21
CA MET A 253 22.42 0.32 -11.03
C MET A 253 21.57 -0.93 -10.84
N GLU A 254 21.57 -1.50 -9.64
CA GLU A 254 20.70 -2.60 -9.22
C GLU A 254 19.94 -2.20 -7.98
N LEU A 255 18.61 -2.46 -7.97
CA LEU A 255 17.78 -2.25 -6.80
C LEU A 255 17.88 -3.45 -5.86
N ILE A 256 18.61 -3.29 -4.76
CA ILE A 256 18.75 -4.34 -3.75
C ILE A 256 17.59 -4.35 -2.77
N PHE A 257 17.15 -3.17 -2.33
CA PHE A 257 16.12 -3.04 -1.30
C PHE A 257 15.40 -1.70 -1.42
N SER A 258 14.09 -1.72 -1.21
CA SER A 258 13.27 -0.50 -1.07
C SER A 258 12.35 -0.63 0.14
N ASP A 259 12.33 0.37 1.01
CA ASP A 259 11.39 0.48 2.13
C ASP A 259 10.69 1.83 2.08
N THR A 260 9.36 1.79 2.18
CA THR A 260 8.50 2.99 2.08
C THR A 260 8.07 3.54 3.43
N GLY A 261 8.56 3.01 4.55
CA GLY A 261 8.09 3.69 5.72
C GLY A 261 8.04 3.01 7.07
N LYS A 262 9.05 2.32 7.50
CA LYS A 262 9.10 1.98 8.90
C LYS A 262 10.52 1.78 9.41
N MET A 263 11.35 2.83 9.44
CA MET A 263 12.44 2.82 10.40
C MET A 263 12.93 4.24 10.69
N ASP A 264 13.21 4.50 11.94
CA ASP A 264 13.87 5.69 12.46
C ASP A 264 15.22 5.89 11.76
N ASN A 265 15.25 6.72 10.73
CA ASN A 265 16.39 7.17 9.94
C ASN A 265 16.63 6.58 8.55
N LEU A 266 15.80 5.71 8.02
CA LEU A 266 16.07 5.09 6.71
C LEU A 266 14.82 5.04 5.81
N ASP A 267 14.39 6.20 5.32
CA ASP A 267 13.60 6.27 4.08
C ASP A 267 14.61 6.17 2.90
N TYR A 268 15.25 5.02 2.73
CA TYR A 268 16.32 4.86 1.73
C TYR A 268 15.92 3.85 0.66
N LEU A 269 16.18 4.23 -0.57
CA LEU A 269 16.35 3.31 -1.67
C LEU A 269 17.81 2.87 -1.65
N LEU A 270 18.11 1.61 -1.35
CA LEU A 270 19.46 1.07 -1.45
C LEU A 270 19.70 0.68 -2.90
N LEU A 271 20.57 1.43 -3.55
CA LEU A 271 21.05 1.17 -4.89
C LEU A 271 22.49 0.70 -4.83
N TYR A 272 22.77 -0.37 -5.55
CA TYR A 272 24.14 -0.80 -5.82
C TYR A 272 24.58 -0.22 -7.16
N THR A 273 25.70 0.47 -7.18
CA THR A 273 26.37 0.82 -8.44
C THR A 273 27.51 -0.17 -8.65
N VAL A 274 27.69 -0.66 -9.85
CA VAL A 274 28.69 -1.69 -10.23
C VAL A 274 30.12 -1.28 -9.89
N ASP A 275 30.35 0.01 -9.60
CA ASP A 275 31.66 0.57 -9.21
C ASP A 275 31.73 0.98 -7.73
N THR A 276 31.35 0.09 -6.81
CA THR A 276 31.75 0.12 -5.38
C THR A 276 31.19 1.23 -4.48
N PHE A 277 30.07 1.88 -4.77
CA PHE A 277 29.45 2.82 -3.83
C PHE A 277 27.99 2.46 -3.54
N MET A 278 27.67 2.20 -2.26
CA MET A 278 26.28 2.20 -1.78
C MET A 278 25.77 3.64 -1.70
N LEU A 279 24.83 3.99 -2.54
CA LEU A 279 24.12 5.26 -2.47
C LEU A 279 22.87 5.10 -1.63
N GLN A 280 22.85 5.72 -0.45
CA GLN A 280 21.65 5.86 0.38
C GLN A 280 20.93 7.15 0.01
N ILE A 281 19.76 7.06 -0.62
CA ILE A 281 18.96 8.23 -1.00
C ILE A 281 17.74 8.32 -0.09
N PRO A 282 17.58 9.38 0.73
CA PRO A 282 16.39 9.59 1.53
C PRO A 282 15.15 9.81 0.65
N LEU A 283 14.09 9.04 0.85
CA LEU A 283 12.81 9.20 0.15
C LEU A 283 11.98 10.42 0.63
N CYS A 284 12.46 11.14 1.64
CA CYS A 284 11.89 12.40 2.10
C CYS A 284 12.57 13.59 1.43
N TRP A 285 12.21 13.89 0.18
CA TRP A 285 12.68 15.10 -0.48
C TRP A 285 11.58 16.13 -0.67
N HIS A 286 11.75 17.27 -0.03
CA HIS A 286 11.24 18.52 -0.53
C HIS A 286 12.14 18.92 -1.71
N PHE A 287 11.65 18.72 -2.93
CA PHE A 287 12.24 19.39 -4.08
C PHE A 287 12.04 20.92 -3.91
N LYS A 288 12.98 21.57 -3.25
CA LYS A 288 13.25 22.98 -3.44
C LYS A 288 14.50 23.04 -4.29
N HIS A 289 14.33 23.37 -5.53
CA HIS A 289 15.24 23.68 -6.64
C HIS A 289 15.34 22.59 -7.71
N PRO A 290 15.12 23.00 -8.99
CA PRO A 290 15.55 22.24 -10.14
C PRO A 290 17.08 22.22 -10.16
N ILE A 291 17.67 21.06 -10.36
CA ILE A 291 19.08 20.91 -10.73
C ILE A 291 19.18 21.06 -12.24
#